data_387efb651f8de79b4671781e1583dc0a
#
_entry.id   387efb651f8de79b4671781e1583dc0a
#
_cell.length_a   1.000
_cell.length_b   1.000
_cell.length_c   1.000
_cell.angle_alpha   90.00
_cell.angle_beta   90.00
_cell.angle_gamma   90.00
#
_symmetry.space_group_name_H-M   'P 1'
#
loop_
_entity.id
_entity.type
_entity.pdbx_description
1 polymer ?
#
loop_
_entity_poly.entity_id
_entity_poly.type
_entity_poly.pdbx_seq_one_letter_code
_entity_poly.pdbx_strand_id
1 'polypeptide(L)'
;MNLLYQYSKQYWKLFVAALLLAATNQIFSLLDPLIFRHVIDSYATKYHQYTQGQFIRGAGLLLLAAVGVAFVSRVAKNFQDYFVNVIVQRLGAKMYSDGIRHSLDLPYQVFEDQRSGETLGKLQKVRSDVERFITAAINVLFISLIGIVFVMIYAFRVHWAIAPAFLITVPMLGIISSVLSKRIKKMQKTIVAETTALAGSTTESLRNIELVKSLGLAHQEVERLNGITSKILKLELKKVKYLRSLSFIQGTSVNALRTSILFLMLYLIFRQEISVGQFFALMIYSFFIFTPLQELGNVINIYRETEVSLQNFQQILDTPRDPKPADPEPVEELMTLQFEAVSFQHQSSSCLALDEIGFSAARGDTIAFVGPSGAGKSTLVKLLVGLYAPKAGEILYNGIPSHRVDLDLLREKIGFVTQDTQLFSGSIRENLLFVNPEATDEECMEVLQQAAAHSLLSRADRGLDTLIGEGGVKVSGGEKQRLSIARALLRRPQLLVFDEATSSLDSLTEEEISRTIREVATNQEAITILIAHRLSTVMHADRIYVLERGRIVEFGRHSELLDQKGLYYAMWRQQVGEREAVAQGK
;
A
#
# COMPACT_ATOMS: atom_id res chain seq x y z
N MET A 1 9.49 -15.61 5.31
CA MET A 1 10.83 -15.31 5.89
C MET A 1 11.96 -15.36 4.86
N ASN A 2 11.94 -16.26 3.86
CA ASN A 2 12.96 -16.29 2.78
C ASN A 2 13.09 -14.94 2.05
N LEU A 3 11.96 -14.29 1.78
CA LEU A 3 11.94 -12.96 1.14
C LEU A 3 12.69 -11.91 1.98
N LEU A 4 12.44 -11.86 3.29
CA LEU A 4 13.15 -10.96 4.20
C LEU A 4 14.67 -11.22 4.18
N TYR A 5 15.07 -12.49 4.15
CA TYR A 5 16.48 -12.85 4.03
C TYR A 5 17.10 -12.34 2.72
N GLN A 6 16.41 -12.50 1.58
CA GLN A 6 16.88 -11.98 0.28
C GLN A 6 17.12 -10.47 0.31
N TYR A 7 16.17 -9.71 0.84
CA TYR A 7 16.32 -8.25 0.99
C TYR A 7 17.41 -7.87 2.00
N SER A 8 17.56 -8.64 3.09
CA SER A 8 18.53 -8.37 4.15
C SER A 8 19.98 -8.66 3.72
N LYS A 9 20.17 -9.63 2.81
CA LYS A 9 21.49 -10.09 2.35
C LYS A 9 22.37 -8.95 1.84
N GLN A 10 21.80 -7.96 1.16
CA GLN A 10 22.56 -6.81 0.64
C GLN A 10 23.12 -5.90 1.77
N TYR A 11 22.53 -5.94 2.97
CA TYR A 11 22.91 -5.13 4.14
C TYR A 11 23.67 -5.94 5.20
N TRP A 12 24.19 -7.13 4.89
CA TRP A 12 24.80 -8.05 5.85
C TRP A 12 25.90 -7.41 6.70
N LYS A 13 26.73 -6.51 6.11
CA LYS A 13 27.78 -5.79 6.84
C LYS A 13 27.23 -4.92 7.97
N LEU A 14 26.11 -4.24 7.71
CA LEU A 14 25.43 -3.42 8.71
C LEU A 14 24.79 -4.29 9.81
N PHE A 15 24.21 -5.44 9.43
CA PHE A 15 23.71 -6.41 10.41
C PHE A 15 24.83 -6.94 11.32
N VAL A 16 25.97 -7.33 10.76
CA VAL A 16 27.12 -7.78 11.56
C VAL A 16 27.61 -6.67 12.48
N ALA A 17 27.75 -5.43 12.01
CA ALA A 17 28.13 -4.30 12.83
C ALA A 17 27.14 -4.05 13.98
N ALA A 18 25.82 -4.07 13.69
CA ALA A 18 24.78 -3.91 14.70
C ALA A 18 24.81 -5.03 15.76
N LEU A 19 25.01 -6.29 15.33
CA LEU A 19 25.10 -7.44 16.24
C LEU A 19 26.36 -7.41 17.09
N LEU A 20 27.51 -7.03 16.53
CA LEU A 20 28.75 -6.86 17.30
C LEU A 20 28.62 -5.76 18.34
N LEU A 21 28.03 -4.62 17.98
CA LEU A 21 27.76 -3.53 18.91
C LEU A 21 26.73 -3.93 19.98
N ALA A 22 25.70 -4.70 19.61
CA ALA A 22 24.73 -5.24 20.56
C ALA A 22 25.40 -6.21 21.56
N ALA A 23 26.30 -7.07 21.07
CA ALA A 23 27.07 -7.96 21.92
C ALA A 23 28.01 -7.18 22.88
N THR A 24 28.73 -6.18 22.36
CA THR A 24 29.58 -5.30 23.15
C THR A 24 28.78 -4.58 24.23
N ASN A 25 27.65 -3.92 23.84
CA ASN A 25 26.78 -3.27 24.78
C ASN A 25 26.30 -4.21 25.88
N GLN A 26 25.82 -5.41 25.53
CA GLN A 26 25.30 -6.37 26.50
C GLN A 26 26.40 -6.91 27.43
N ILE A 27 27.54 -7.28 26.89
CA ILE A 27 28.67 -7.79 27.70
C ILE A 27 29.15 -6.72 28.70
N PHE A 28 29.36 -5.48 28.23
CA PHE A 28 29.78 -4.39 29.10
C PHE A 28 28.72 -4.07 30.16
N SER A 29 27.45 -4.08 29.82
CA SER A 29 26.34 -3.93 30.79
C SER A 29 26.33 -5.04 31.85
N LEU A 30 26.77 -6.25 31.51
CA LEU A 30 26.86 -7.38 32.45
C LEU A 30 28.14 -7.37 33.31
N LEU A 31 29.16 -6.54 32.99
CA LEU A 31 30.33 -6.36 33.82
C LEU A 31 30.05 -5.50 35.07
N ASP A 32 29.05 -4.64 35.01
CA ASP A 32 28.72 -3.73 36.11
C ASP A 32 28.38 -4.50 37.42
N PRO A 33 27.51 -5.53 37.44
CA PRO A 33 27.30 -6.34 38.66
C PRO A 33 28.55 -7.08 39.14
N LEU A 34 29.53 -7.43 38.26
CA LEU A 34 30.78 -8.04 38.66
C LEU A 34 31.68 -7.05 39.39
N ILE A 35 31.72 -5.80 38.95
CA ILE A 35 32.47 -4.74 39.66
C ILE A 35 31.83 -4.51 41.02
N PHE A 36 30.48 -4.39 41.09
CA PHE A 36 29.78 -4.28 42.36
C PHE A 36 30.04 -5.45 43.31
N ARG A 37 30.08 -6.69 42.79
CA ARG A 37 30.51 -7.85 43.56
C ARG A 37 31.88 -7.63 44.21
N HIS A 38 32.87 -7.14 43.42
CA HIS A 38 34.21 -6.89 43.93
C HIS A 38 34.25 -5.79 45.01
N VAL A 39 33.45 -4.73 44.82
CA VAL A 39 33.32 -3.67 45.82
C VAL A 39 32.76 -4.23 47.14
N ILE A 40 31.73 -5.09 47.06
CA ILE A 40 31.12 -5.70 48.25
C ILE A 40 32.11 -6.68 48.92
N ASP A 41 32.65 -7.65 48.17
CA ASP A 41 33.44 -8.73 48.73
C ASP A 41 34.81 -8.27 49.23
N SER A 42 35.43 -7.26 48.61
CA SER A 42 36.77 -6.80 48.96
C SER A 42 36.76 -5.62 49.93
N TYR A 43 35.82 -4.68 49.77
CA TYR A 43 35.82 -3.44 50.56
C TYR A 43 34.70 -3.35 51.57
N ALA A 44 33.42 -3.62 51.17
CA ALA A 44 32.29 -3.43 52.08
C ALA A 44 32.24 -4.46 53.22
N THR A 45 32.58 -5.74 52.93
CA THR A 45 32.59 -6.81 53.98
C THR A 45 33.86 -6.85 54.79
N LYS A 46 34.94 -6.26 54.28
CA LYS A 46 36.27 -6.28 54.92
C LYS A 46 36.76 -4.88 55.33
N TYR A 47 35.84 -3.92 55.53
CA TYR A 47 36.19 -2.51 55.75
C TYR A 47 37.17 -2.31 56.95
N HIS A 48 37.13 -3.17 57.97
CA HIS A 48 38.03 -3.12 59.08
C HIS A 48 39.51 -3.38 58.73
N GLN A 49 39.80 -3.94 57.57
CA GLN A 49 41.16 -4.28 57.15
C GLN A 49 41.86 -3.13 56.40
N TYR A 50 41.16 -2.02 56.14
CA TYR A 50 41.67 -0.91 55.34
C TYR A 50 41.81 0.37 56.14
N THR A 51 42.83 1.16 55.86
CA THR A 51 42.84 2.56 56.24
C THR A 51 41.88 3.38 55.38
N GLN A 52 41.41 4.52 55.88
CA GLN A 52 40.48 5.37 55.15
C GLN A 52 40.98 5.71 53.73
N GLY A 53 42.29 6.03 53.59
CA GLY A 53 42.89 6.35 52.29
C GLY A 53 42.95 5.16 51.34
N GLN A 54 43.24 3.96 51.83
CA GLN A 54 43.21 2.73 51.03
C GLN A 54 41.79 2.36 50.58
N PHE A 55 40.83 2.50 51.47
CA PHE A 55 39.42 2.25 51.15
C PHE A 55 38.91 3.19 50.05
N ILE A 56 39.12 4.52 50.23
CA ILE A 56 38.66 5.52 49.26
C ILE A 56 39.33 5.32 47.91
N ARG A 57 40.66 5.07 47.88
CA ARG A 57 41.39 4.86 46.62
C ARG A 57 40.95 3.58 45.92
N GLY A 58 40.83 2.46 46.64
CA GLY A 58 40.48 1.18 46.05
C GLY A 58 39.01 1.08 45.60
N ALA A 59 38.09 1.45 46.46
CA ALA A 59 36.65 1.50 46.10
C ALA A 59 36.39 2.56 45.02
N GLY A 60 37.07 3.73 45.11
CA GLY A 60 36.94 4.78 44.10
C GLY A 60 37.42 4.36 42.73
N LEU A 61 38.51 3.58 42.63
CA LEU A 61 39.01 3.07 41.36
C LEU A 61 38.06 2.06 40.72
N LEU A 62 37.42 1.19 41.53
CA LEU A 62 36.40 0.25 41.05
C LEU A 62 35.14 0.99 40.58
N LEU A 63 34.70 2.01 41.30
CA LEU A 63 33.56 2.82 40.90
C LEU A 63 33.85 3.62 39.60
N LEU A 64 35.07 4.13 39.44
CA LEU A 64 35.52 4.76 38.22
C LEU A 64 35.50 3.75 37.04
N ALA A 65 35.95 2.52 37.29
CA ALA A 65 35.89 1.44 36.31
C ALA A 65 34.44 1.13 35.92
N ALA A 66 33.47 1.12 36.86
CA ALA A 66 32.05 0.94 36.58
C ALA A 66 31.52 2.06 35.67
N VAL A 67 31.88 3.32 35.90
CA VAL A 67 31.54 4.44 35.03
C VAL A 67 32.13 4.25 33.64
N GLY A 68 33.39 3.80 33.53
CA GLY A 68 34.04 3.50 32.25
C GLY A 68 33.34 2.38 31.48
N VAL A 69 32.97 1.30 32.15
CA VAL A 69 32.20 0.18 31.57
C VAL A 69 30.81 0.63 31.10
N ALA A 70 30.12 1.41 31.93
CA ALA A 70 28.80 1.97 31.56
C ALA A 70 28.91 2.93 30.35
N PHE A 71 30.00 3.74 30.29
CA PHE A 71 30.25 4.62 29.15
C PHE A 71 30.42 3.83 27.84
N VAL A 72 31.26 2.80 27.82
CA VAL A 72 31.47 1.94 26.64
C VAL A 72 30.15 1.27 26.23
N SER A 73 29.42 0.71 27.20
CA SER A 73 28.09 0.13 26.94
C SER A 73 27.14 1.14 26.28
N ARG A 74 27.10 2.38 26.81
CA ARG A 74 26.22 3.43 26.27
C ARG A 74 26.61 3.87 24.86
N VAL A 75 27.90 4.01 24.58
CA VAL A 75 28.42 4.32 23.25
C VAL A 75 28.08 3.21 22.28
N ALA A 76 28.35 1.94 22.64
CA ALA A 76 27.99 0.79 21.81
C ALA A 76 26.49 0.73 21.53
N LYS A 77 25.64 1.00 22.53
CA LYS A 77 24.18 1.03 22.36
C LYS A 77 23.72 2.10 21.38
N ASN A 78 24.25 3.32 21.45
CA ASN A 78 23.87 4.39 20.53
C ASN A 78 24.24 4.07 19.08
N PHE A 79 25.45 3.54 18.85
CA PHE A 79 25.85 3.11 17.50
C PHE A 79 25.03 1.90 17.02
N GLN A 80 24.74 0.93 17.90
CA GLN A 80 23.84 -0.19 17.59
C GLN A 80 22.49 0.31 17.11
N ASP A 81 21.83 1.21 17.86
CA ASP A 81 20.51 1.76 17.52
C ASP A 81 20.57 2.53 16.20
N TYR A 82 21.64 3.29 15.95
CA TYR A 82 21.86 3.96 14.68
C TYR A 82 21.90 2.97 13.51
N PHE A 83 22.72 1.91 13.59
CA PHE A 83 22.81 0.92 12.51
C PHE A 83 21.50 0.14 12.33
N VAL A 84 20.81 -0.23 13.40
CA VAL A 84 19.49 -0.88 13.33
C VAL A 84 18.50 0.02 12.59
N ASN A 85 18.43 1.31 12.93
CA ASN A 85 17.56 2.26 12.26
C ASN A 85 17.92 2.43 10.78
N VAL A 86 19.21 2.52 10.44
CA VAL A 86 19.66 2.60 9.03
C VAL A 86 19.24 1.36 8.25
N ILE A 87 19.39 0.16 8.81
CA ILE A 87 18.97 -1.09 8.19
C ILE A 87 17.47 -1.05 7.92
N VAL A 88 16.68 -0.75 8.95
CA VAL A 88 15.21 -0.75 8.90
C VAL A 88 14.70 0.24 7.85
N GLN A 89 15.21 1.48 7.85
CA GLN A 89 14.76 2.50 6.90
C GLN A 89 15.14 2.15 5.45
N ARG A 90 16.37 1.69 5.21
CA ARG A 90 16.80 1.30 3.85
C ARG A 90 16.02 0.09 3.34
N LEU A 91 15.85 -0.92 4.18
CA LEU A 91 15.12 -2.13 3.83
C LEU A 91 13.63 -1.81 3.55
N GLY A 92 13.02 -1.05 4.44
CA GLY A 92 11.62 -0.64 4.30
C GLY A 92 11.38 0.21 3.05
N ALA A 93 12.27 1.17 2.75
CA ALA A 93 12.19 1.98 1.54
C ALA A 93 12.35 1.13 0.27
N LYS A 94 13.31 0.19 0.27
CA LYS A 94 13.54 -0.72 -0.87
C LYS A 94 12.34 -1.62 -1.13
N MET A 95 11.82 -2.29 -0.09
CA MET A 95 10.63 -3.14 -0.22
C MET A 95 9.41 -2.36 -0.73
N TYR A 96 9.20 -1.17 -0.19
CA TYR A 96 8.10 -0.30 -0.59
C TYR A 96 8.22 0.14 -2.05
N SER A 97 9.41 0.59 -2.48
CA SER A 97 9.70 0.99 -3.86
C SER A 97 9.53 -0.16 -4.84
N ASP A 98 10.06 -1.36 -4.52
CA ASP A 98 9.94 -2.54 -5.38
C ASP A 98 8.47 -2.99 -5.48
N GLY A 99 7.72 -2.91 -4.36
CA GLY A 99 6.30 -3.21 -4.34
C GLY A 99 5.46 -2.25 -5.20
N ILE A 100 5.71 -0.94 -5.12
CA ILE A 100 5.04 0.06 -5.96
C ILE A 100 5.38 -0.19 -7.43
N ARG A 101 6.67 -0.34 -7.77
CA ARG A 101 7.09 -0.59 -9.14
C ARG A 101 6.40 -1.82 -9.71
N HIS A 102 6.44 -2.93 -8.98
CA HIS A 102 5.78 -4.16 -9.41
C HIS A 102 4.26 -3.97 -9.55
N SER A 103 3.62 -3.27 -8.59
CA SER A 103 2.18 -3.00 -8.67
C SER A 103 1.81 -2.19 -9.91
N LEU A 104 2.60 -1.19 -10.30
CA LEU A 104 2.34 -0.40 -11.51
C LEU A 104 2.58 -1.18 -12.82
N ASP A 105 3.38 -2.25 -12.77
CA ASP A 105 3.63 -3.15 -13.90
C ASP A 105 2.56 -4.28 -14.03
N LEU A 106 1.54 -4.32 -13.15
CA LEU A 106 0.49 -5.35 -13.20
C LEU A 106 -0.55 -5.04 -14.28
N PRO A 107 -1.19 -6.06 -14.88
CA PRO A 107 -2.30 -5.87 -15.81
C PRO A 107 -3.43 -5.05 -15.19
N TYR A 108 -4.04 -4.18 -15.97
CA TYR A 108 -5.15 -3.31 -15.51
C TYR A 108 -6.31 -4.10 -14.87
N GLN A 109 -6.60 -5.31 -15.35
CA GLN A 109 -7.64 -6.18 -14.82
C GLN A 109 -7.46 -6.50 -13.33
N VAL A 110 -6.20 -6.61 -12.85
CA VAL A 110 -5.90 -6.86 -11.43
C VAL A 110 -6.34 -5.68 -10.55
N PHE A 111 -6.25 -4.44 -11.07
CA PHE A 111 -6.70 -3.25 -10.34
C PHE A 111 -8.21 -3.05 -10.37
N GLU A 112 -8.88 -3.49 -11.43
CA GLU A 112 -10.34 -3.37 -11.56
C GLU A 112 -11.05 -4.23 -10.50
N ASP A 113 -10.55 -5.43 -10.22
CA ASP A 113 -11.08 -6.34 -9.21
C ASP A 113 -10.59 -6.02 -7.77
N GLN A 114 -9.47 -5.32 -7.62
CA GLN A 114 -8.90 -4.96 -6.32
C GLN A 114 -9.16 -3.48 -5.98
N ARG A 115 -9.56 -3.23 -4.74
CA ARG A 115 -9.62 -1.86 -4.23
C ARG A 115 -8.19 -1.31 -4.13
N SER A 116 -7.86 -0.28 -4.89
CA SER A 116 -6.51 0.33 -4.95
C SER A 116 -5.91 0.67 -3.56
N GLY A 117 -6.75 1.03 -2.59
CA GLY A 117 -6.35 1.25 -1.20
C GLY A 117 -5.86 -0.02 -0.46
N GLU A 118 -6.27 -1.21 -0.89
CA GLU A 118 -5.85 -2.46 -0.26
C GLU A 118 -4.38 -2.77 -0.54
N THR A 119 -3.92 -2.61 -1.78
CA THR A 119 -2.51 -2.82 -2.16
C THR A 119 -1.59 -1.86 -1.42
N LEU A 120 -1.92 -0.56 -1.38
CA LEU A 120 -1.16 0.43 -0.62
C LEU A 120 -1.09 0.07 0.87
N GLY A 121 -2.22 -0.36 1.45
CA GLY A 121 -2.28 -0.81 2.84
C GLY A 121 -1.38 -2.01 3.12
N LYS A 122 -1.32 -2.99 2.21
CA LYS A 122 -0.42 -4.15 2.31
C LYS A 122 1.06 -3.74 2.26
N LEU A 123 1.43 -2.81 1.36
CA LEU A 123 2.81 -2.30 1.24
C LEU A 123 3.26 -1.51 2.48
N GLN A 124 2.39 -0.66 3.03
CA GLN A 124 2.69 0.07 4.26
C GLN A 124 2.81 -0.87 5.46
N LYS A 125 1.93 -1.87 5.54
CA LYS A 125 1.93 -2.84 6.63
C LYS A 125 3.18 -3.70 6.64
N VAL A 126 3.61 -4.25 5.51
CA VAL A 126 4.84 -5.07 5.46
C VAL A 126 6.07 -4.26 5.89
N ARG A 127 6.17 -2.99 5.48
CA ARG A 127 7.24 -2.08 5.93
C ARG A 127 7.26 -1.96 7.45
N SER A 128 6.12 -1.64 8.07
CA SER A 128 6.01 -1.45 9.52
C SER A 128 6.27 -2.74 10.30
N ASP A 129 5.75 -3.89 9.82
CA ASP A 129 5.89 -5.16 10.52
C ASP A 129 7.33 -5.68 10.44
N VAL A 130 8.03 -5.51 9.31
CA VAL A 130 9.46 -5.83 9.15
C VAL A 130 10.33 -4.97 10.06
N GLU A 131 10.02 -3.66 10.16
CA GLU A 131 10.70 -2.74 11.09
C GLU A 131 10.62 -3.24 12.52
N ARG A 132 9.39 -3.54 12.99
CA ARG A 132 9.16 -4.07 14.34
C ARG A 132 9.90 -5.38 14.58
N PHE A 133 9.87 -6.28 13.59
CA PHE A 133 10.52 -7.59 13.72
C PHE A 133 12.04 -7.48 13.82
N ILE A 134 12.70 -6.71 12.94
CA ILE A 134 14.17 -6.53 12.98
C ILE A 134 14.58 -5.90 14.30
N THR A 135 13.86 -4.87 14.74
CA THR A 135 14.12 -4.21 16.02
C THR A 135 13.96 -5.17 17.20
N ALA A 136 12.88 -5.97 17.23
CA ALA A 136 12.66 -6.97 18.26
C ALA A 136 13.70 -8.11 18.22
N ALA A 137 14.07 -8.57 17.02
CA ALA A 137 15.05 -9.63 16.85
C ALA A 137 16.44 -9.23 17.39
N ILE A 138 16.87 -7.99 17.17
CA ILE A 138 18.16 -7.51 17.64
C ILE A 138 18.06 -7.09 19.12
N ASN A 139 17.12 -6.23 19.48
CA ASN A 139 17.06 -5.61 20.80
C ASN A 139 16.48 -6.52 21.89
N VAL A 140 15.68 -7.53 21.52
CA VAL A 140 15.12 -8.46 22.50
C VAL A 140 15.76 -9.83 22.35
N LEU A 141 15.65 -10.52 21.21
CA LEU A 141 16.11 -11.91 21.09
C LEU A 141 17.63 -12.03 21.19
N PHE A 142 18.37 -11.28 20.37
CA PHE A 142 19.84 -11.40 20.32
C PHE A 142 20.50 -10.93 21.62
N ILE A 143 20.12 -9.76 22.15
CA ILE A 143 20.64 -9.23 23.40
C ILE A 143 20.33 -10.16 24.56
N SER A 144 19.09 -10.71 24.61
CA SER A 144 18.69 -11.64 25.66
C SER A 144 19.47 -12.96 25.58
N LEU A 145 19.72 -13.47 24.38
CA LEU A 145 20.50 -14.69 24.18
C LEU A 145 21.90 -14.53 24.76
N ILE A 146 22.59 -13.43 24.47
CA ILE A 146 23.92 -13.12 25.01
C ILE A 146 23.84 -12.98 26.54
N GLY A 147 22.82 -12.26 27.04
CA GLY A 147 22.61 -12.09 28.48
C GLY A 147 22.43 -13.42 29.21
N ILE A 148 21.54 -14.27 28.70
CA ILE A 148 21.28 -15.59 29.28
C ILE A 148 22.53 -16.46 29.25
N VAL A 149 23.24 -16.54 28.12
CA VAL A 149 24.48 -17.34 28.00
C VAL A 149 25.54 -16.86 29.02
N PHE A 150 25.76 -15.54 29.11
CA PHE A 150 26.72 -14.98 30.06
C PHE A 150 26.33 -15.31 31.50
N VAL A 151 25.07 -15.08 31.89
CA VAL A 151 24.59 -15.33 33.24
C VAL A 151 24.66 -16.82 33.61
N MET A 152 24.33 -17.70 32.66
CA MET A 152 24.42 -19.14 32.86
C MET A 152 25.86 -19.61 33.08
N ILE A 153 26.81 -19.10 32.30
CA ILE A 153 28.25 -19.39 32.49
C ILE A 153 28.73 -18.88 33.87
N TYR A 154 28.32 -17.65 34.21
CA TYR A 154 28.68 -17.06 35.50
C TYR A 154 28.06 -17.83 36.69
N ALA A 155 26.76 -18.15 36.63
CA ALA A 155 26.04 -18.90 37.66
C ALA A 155 26.66 -20.29 37.89
N PHE A 156 27.04 -20.98 36.81
CA PHE A 156 27.72 -22.29 36.89
C PHE A 156 29.11 -22.20 37.54
N ARG A 157 29.85 -21.13 37.23
CA ARG A 157 31.18 -20.89 37.83
C ARG A 157 31.10 -20.50 39.33
N VAL A 158 30.04 -19.86 39.75
CA VAL A 158 29.81 -19.52 41.16
C VAL A 158 29.41 -20.77 41.94
N HIS A 159 28.38 -21.47 41.50
CA HIS A 159 27.94 -22.74 42.08
C HIS A 159 27.10 -23.54 41.09
N TRP A 160 27.41 -24.82 40.91
CA TRP A 160 26.76 -25.68 39.88
C TRP A 160 25.22 -25.78 40.02
N ALA A 161 24.67 -25.71 41.26
CA ALA A 161 23.22 -25.84 41.49
C ALA A 161 22.41 -24.61 41.07
N ILE A 162 23.02 -23.44 40.90
CA ILE A 162 22.30 -22.21 40.56
C ILE A 162 21.91 -22.17 39.08
N ALA A 163 22.78 -22.64 38.19
CA ALA A 163 22.52 -22.64 36.73
C ALA A 163 21.30 -23.48 36.37
N PRO A 164 21.14 -24.74 36.83
CA PRO A 164 19.90 -25.51 36.58
C PRO A 164 18.65 -24.87 37.16
N ALA A 165 18.75 -24.20 38.33
CA ALA A 165 17.62 -23.49 38.91
C ALA A 165 17.10 -22.36 38.01
N PHE A 166 18.01 -21.59 37.37
CA PHE A 166 17.66 -20.60 36.34
C PHE A 166 17.11 -21.28 35.08
N LEU A 167 17.73 -22.38 34.62
CA LEU A 167 17.33 -23.05 33.36
C LEU A 167 15.89 -23.61 33.42
N ILE A 168 15.46 -24.18 34.55
CA ILE A 168 14.11 -24.73 34.74
C ILE A 168 13.02 -23.64 34.60
N THR A 169 13.36 -22.39 34.90
CA THR A 169 12.38 -21.28 34.79
C THR A 169 11.94 -21.02 33.37
N VAL A 170 12.80 -21.24 32.37
CA VAL A 170 12.55 -20.98 30.95
C VAL A 170 11.38 -21.84 30.42
N PRO A 171 11.40 -23.18 30.47
CA PRO A 171 10.30 -23.99 29.97
C PRO A 171 9.02 -23.80 30.80
N MET A 172 9.12 -23.62 32.10
CA MET A 172 7.97 -23.41 32.98
C MET A 172 7.18 -22.14 32.57
N LEU A 173 7.85 -21.02 32.41
CA LEU A 173 7.23 -19.79 31.95
C LEU A 173 6.74 -19.89 30.51
N GLY A 174 7.44 -20.58 29.64
CA GLY A 174 7.03 -20.85 28.28
C GLY A 174 5.70 -21.61 28.19
N ILE A 175 5.50 -22.62 29.02
CA ILE A 175 4.26 -23.42 29.09
C ILE A 175 3.11 -22.53 29.58
N ILE A 176 3.29 -21.81 30.69
CA ILE A 176 2.29 -20.90 31.26
C ILE A 176 1.85 -19.86 30.20
N SER A 177 2.81 -19.22 29.53
CA SER A 177 2.55 -18.24 28.49
C SER A 177 1.79 -18.83 27.31
N SER A 178 2.17 -20.03 26.84
CA SER A 178 1.59 -20.64 25.65
C SER A 178 0.10 -21.02 25.84
N VAL A 179 -0.25 -21.52 27.02
CA VAL A 179 -1.64 -21.93 27.34
C VAL A 179 -2.59 -20.74 27.35
N LEU A 180 -2.21 -19.65 28.01
CA LEU A 180 -3.08 -18.47 28.13
C LEU A 180 -3.10 -17.64 26.84
N SER A 181 -1.99 -17.56 26.11
CA SER A 181 -1.90 -16.82 24.85
C SER A 181 -2.82 -17.35 23.76
N LYS A 182 -3.14 -18.65 23.74
CA LYS A 182 -4.05 -19.25 22.74
C LYS A 182 -5.45 -18.60 22.76
N ARG A 183 -5.99 -18.32 23.94
CA ARG A 183 -7.32 -17.66 24.09
C ARG A 183 -7.29 -16.20 23.67
N ILE A 184 -6.25 -15.48 24.08
CA ILE A 184 -6.02 -14.08 23.72
C ILE A 184 -5.92 -13.94 22.20
N LYS A 185 -5.16 -14.84 21.54
CA LYS A 185 -4.99 -14.87 20.09
C LYS A 185 -6.31 -15.08 19.32
N LYS A 186 -7.17 -16.01 19.81
CA LYS A 186 -8.49 -16.22 19.19
C LYS A 186 -9.34 -14.97 19.25
N MET A 187 -9.35 -14.29 20.42
CA MET A 187 -10.10 -13.04 20.60
C MET A 187 -9.53 -11.92 19.73
N GLN A 188 -8.22 -11.78 19.65
CA GLN A 188 -7.56 -10.77 18.81
C GLN A 188 -7.93 -10.93 17.33
N LYS A 189 -8.00 -12.17 16.82
CA LYS A 189 -8.45 -12.44 15.44
C LYS A 189 -9.86 -11.92 15.20
N THR A 190 -10.77 -12.13 16.14
CA THR A 190 -12.15 -11.64 16.04
C THR A 190 -12.20 -10.11 16.11
N ILE A 191 -11.43 -9.49 17.03
CA ILE A 191 -11.35 -8.02 17.16
C ILE A 191 -10.85 -7.40 15.85
N VAL A 192 -9.79 -7.94 15.25
CA VAL A 192 -9.25 -7.43 13.99
C VAL A 192 -10.30 -7.51 12.88
N ALA A 193 -11.02 -8.62 12.76
CA ALA A 193 -12.08 -8.77 11.76
C ALA A 193 -13.20 -7.72 11.94
N GLU A 194 -13.69 -7.53 13.17
CA GLU A 194 -14.74 -6.53 13.47
C GLU A 194 -14.24 -5.09 13.26
N THR A 195 -12.99 -4.79 13.61
CA THR A 195 -12.39 -3.46 13.40
C THR A 195 -12.21 -3.17 11.91
N THR A 196 -11.82 -4.17 11.12
CA THR A 196 -11.73 -4.01 9.66
C THR A 196 -13.11 -3.77 9.04
N ALA A 197 -14.12 -4.51 9.50
CA ALA A 197 -15.51 -4.31 9.07
C ALA A 197 -16.02 -2.90 9.45
N LEU A 198 -15.73 -2.42 10.66
CA LEU A 198 -16.07 -1.07 11.09
C LEU A 198 -15.39 0.00 10.22
N ALA A 199 -14.10 -0.14 9.97
CA ALA A 199 -13.35 0.79 9.11
C ALA A 199 -13.95 0.83 7.69
N GLY A 200 -14.27 -0.32 7.11
CA GLY A 200 -14.94 -0.41 5.81
C GLY A 200 -16.29 0.29 5.80
N SER A 201 -17.15 0.01 6.78
CA SER A 201 -18.47 0.64 6.92
C SER A 201 -18.37 2.15 7.13
N THR A 202 -17.42 2.61 7.97
CA THR A 202 -17.21 4.05 8.22
C THR A 202 -16.76 4.77 6.95
N THR A 203 -15.83 4.18 6.20
CA THR A 203 -15.36 4.74 4.93
C THR A 203 -16.50 4.83 3.90
N GLU A 204 -17.36 3.80 3.84
CA GLU A 204 -18.52 3.78 2.97
C GLU A 204 -19.54 4.88 3.33
N SER A 205 -19.84 5.03 4.63
CA SER A 205 -20.74 6.09 5.11
C SER A 205 -20.22 7.49 4.83
N LEU A 206 -18.92 7.71 5.03
CA LEU A 206 -18.27 9.00 4.75
C LEU A 206 -18.18 9.27 3.25
N ARG A 207 -17.95 8.26 2.43
CA ARG A 207 -17.96 8.39 0.96
C ARG A 207 -19.34 8.80 0.44
N ASN A 208 -20.40 8.27 1.06
CA ASN A 208 -21.78 8.53 0.71
C ASN A 208 -22.45 9.55 1.66
N ILE A 209 -21.66 10.46 2.26
CA ILE A 209 -22.14 11.38 3.30
C ILE A 209 -23.28 12.29 2.80
N GLU A 210 -23.24 12.67 1.54
CA GLU A 210 -24.30 13.45 0.91
C GLU A 210 -25.63 12.69 0.94
N LEU A 211 -25.62 11.41 0.58
CA LEU A 211 -26.80 10.54 0.63
C LEU A 211 -27.31 10.38 2.07
N VAL A 212 -26.40 10.11 3.01
CA VAL A 212 -26.74 9.96 4.45
C VAL A 212 -27.41 11.24 4.99
N LYS A 213 -26.89 12.41 4.63
CA LYS A 213 -27.43 13.70 5.07
C LYS A 213 -28.73 14.06 4.36
N SER A 214 -28.81 13.85 3.04
CA SER A 214 -30.01 14.20 2.23
C SER A 214 -31.24 13.37 2.63
N LEU A 215 -31.02 12.12 3.04
CA LEU A 215 -32.09 11.23 3.51
C LEU A 215 -32.36 11.34 5.03
N GLY A 216 -31.64 12.21 5.76
CA GLY A 216 -31.82 12.37 7.21
C GLY A 216 -31.37 11.15 8.04
N LEU A 217 -30.55 10.26 7.48
CA LEU A 217 -30.16 8.97 8.10
C LEU A 217 -28.95 9.07 9.06
N ALA A 218 -28.44 10.28 9.34
CA ALA A 218 -27.24 10.47 10.14
C ALA A 218 -27.32 9.80 11.54
N HIS A 219 -28.46 9.92 12.23
CA HIS A 219 -28.67 9.31 13.53
C HIS A 219 -28.66 7.77 13.46
N GLN A 220 -29.37 7.21 12.48
CA GLN A 220 -29.47 5.76 12.28
C GLN A 220 -28.08 5.16 11.93
N GLU A 221 -27.30 5.88 11.12
CA GLU A 221 -25.95 5.44 10.75
C GLU A 221 -24.98 5.48 11.94
N VAL A 222 -25.06 6.52 12.78
CA VAL A 222 -24.30 6.60 14.03
C VAL A 222 -24.68 5.44 14.97
N GLU A 223 -25.96 5.12 15.11
CA GLU A 223 -26.39 3.98 15.93
C GLU A 223 -25.85 2.64 15.39
N ARG A 224 -25.89 2.44 14.07
CA ARG A 224 -25.32 1.25 13.40
C ARG A 224 -23.83 1.09 13.68
N LEU A 225 -23.05 2.15 13.49
CA LEU A 225 -21.59 2.16 13.74
C LEU A 225 -21.28 1.99 15.24
N ASN A 226 -22.06 2.63 16.13
CA ASN A 226 -21.93 2.47 17.57
C ASN A 226 -22.26 1.04 18.04
N GLY A 227 -23.19 0.35 17.38
CA GLY A 227 -23.47 -1.06 17.63
C GLY A 227 -22.23 -1.94 17.41
N ILE A 228 -21.52 -1.75 16.29
CA ILE A 228 -20.28 -2.46 15.98
C ILE A 228 -19.18 -2.06 16.98
N THR A 229 -19.03 -0.77 17.26
CA THR A 229 -18.06 -0.25 18.24
C THR A 229 -18.28 -0.85 19.63
N SER A 230 -19.53 -0.96 20.08
CA SER A 230 -19.89 -1.58 21.35
C SER A 230 -19.54 -3.07 21.40
N LYS A 231 -19.68 -3.78 20.27
CA LYS A 231 -19.26 -5.18 20.17
C LYS A 231 -17.74 -5.31 20.28
N ILE A 232 -16.99 -4.46 19.58
CA ILE A 232 -15.52 -4.41 19.67
C ILE A 232 -15.11 -4.10 21.11
N LEU A 233 -15.71 -3.10 21.74
CA LEU A 233 -15.43 -2.73 23.15
C LEU A 233 -15.62 -3.92 24.10
N LYS A 234 -16.72 -4.67 23.99
CA LYS A 234 -16.96 -5.87 24.81
C LYS A 234 -15.87 -6.93 24.61
N LEU A 235 -15.42 -7.13 23.38
CA LEU A 235 -14.34 -8.07 23.06
C LEU A 235 -13.00 -7.59 23.61
N GLU A 236 -12.68 -6.29 23.46
CA GLU A 236 -11.47 -5.68 23.99
C GLU A 236 -11.42 -5.76 25.52
N LEU A 237 -12.50 -5.41 26.22
CA LEU A 237 -12.58 -5.54 27.68
C LEU A 237 -12.41 -6.99 28.14
N LYS A 238 -12.99 -7.95 27.41
CA LYS A 238 -12.78 -9.36 27.67
C LYS A 238 -11.33 -9.78 27.47
N LYS A 239 -10.68 -9.30 26.39
CA LYS A 239 -9.25 -9.52 26.12
C LYS A 239 -8.39 -8.93 27.24
N VAL A 240 -8.65 -7.68 27.65
CA VAL A 240 -7.95 -7.03 28.78
C VAL A 240 -8.04 -7.86 30.05
N LYS A 241 -9.21 -8.41 30.38
CA LYS A 241 -9.38 -9.30 31.55
C LYS A 241 -8.45 -10.53 31.44
N TYR A 242 -8.40 -11.19 30.29
CA TYR A 242 -7.49 -12.33 30.09
C TYR A 242 -6.01 -11.92 30.10
N LEU A 243 -5.67 -10.77 29.52
CA LEU A 243 -4.30 -10.23 29.57
C LEU A 243 -3.86 -9.93 31.00
N ARG A 244 -4.73 -9.33 31.80
CA ARG A 244 -4.42 -9.07 33.23
C ARG A 244 -4.27 -10.35 34.02
N SER A 245 -5.12 -11.36 33.79
CA SER A 245 -4.98 -12.68 34.40
C SER A 245 -3.67 -13.36 34.02
N LEU A 246 -3.27 -13.27 32.72
CA LEU A 246 -1.98 -13.78 32.25
C LEU A 246 -0.82 -13.06 32.94
N SER A 247 -0.82 -11.72 32.93
CA SER A 247 0.23 -10.92 33.57
C SER A 247 0.34 -11.20 35.07
N PHE A 248 -0.78 -11.39 35.75
CA PHE A 248 -0.82 -11.75 37.17
C PHE A 248 -0.20 -13.13 37.43
N ILE A 249 -0.63 -14.16 36.68
CA ILE A 249 -0.10 -15.53 36.83
C ILE A 249 1.39 -15.56 36.48
N GLN A 250 1.80 -14.94 35.35
CA GLN A 250 3.22 -14.87 34.97
C GLN A 250 4.06 -14.11 36.00
N GLY A 251 3.62 -12.91 36.40
CA GLY A 251 4.35 -12.11 37.37
C GLY A 251 4.49 -12.80 38.72
N THR A 252 3.42 -13.45 39.20
CA THR A 252 3.46 -14.21 40.45
C THR A 252 4.37 -15.43 40.34
N SER A 253 4.30 -16.17 39.22
CA SER A 253 5.19 -17.32 38.98
C SER A 253 6.66 -16.90 38.89
N VAL A 254 6.97 -15.81 38.16
CA VAL A 254 8.31 -15.24 38.10
C VAL A 254 8.82 -14.85 39.48
N ASN A 255 8.00 -14.15 40.27
CA ASN A 255 8.37 -13.76 41.61
C ASN A 255 8.59 -14.98 42.55
N ALA A 256 7.72 -15.99 42.49
CA ALA A 256 7.88 -17.22 43.25
C ALA A 256 9.18 -17.95 42.90
N LEU A 257 9.46 -18.11 41.59
CA LEU A 257 10.70 -18.74 41.11
C LEU A 257 11.93 -17.94 41.53
N ARG A 258 11.90 -16.61 41.34
CA ARG A 258 13.01 -15.72 41.76
C ARG A 258 13.24 -15.81 43.27
N THR A 259 12.18 -15.78 44.09
CA THR A 259 12.30 -15.91 45.53
C THR A 259 12.85 -17.29 45.93
N SER A 260 12.44 -18.36 45.26
CA SER A 260 13.00 -19.70 45.49
C SER A 260 14.52 -19.77 45.16
N ILE A 261 14.94 -19.12 44.05
CA ILE A 261 16.37 -19.03 43.71
C ILE A 261 17.13 -18.16 44.75
N LEU A 262 16.52 -17.04 45.20
CA LEU A 262 17.13 -16.21 46.24
C LEU A 262 17.26 -17.00 47.54
N PHE A 263 16.27 -17.81 47.91
CA PHE A 263 16.34 -18.68 49.09
C PHE A 263 17.47 -19.72 48.96
N LEU A 264 17.60 -20.36 47.77
CA LEU A 264 18.73 -21.28 47.50
C LEU A 264 20.06 -20.56 47.69
N MET A 265 20.20 -19.36 47.13
CA MET A 265 21.45 -18.58 47.25
C MET A 265 21.74 -18.17 48.69
N LEU A 266 20.73 -17.79 49.50
CA LEU A 266 20.89 -17.52 50.94
C LEU A 266 21.34 -18.76 51.71
N TYR A 267 20.80 -19.93 51.36
CA TYR A 267 21.24 -21.20 51.95
C TYR A 267 22.69 -21.50 51.63
N LEU A 268 23.13 -21.22 50.37
CA LEU A 268 24.54 -21.37 49.98
C LEU A 268 25.47 -20.37 50.69
N ILE A 269 25.03 -19.14 50.98
CA ILE A 269 25.74 -18.19 51.84
C ILE A 269 25.90 -18.77 53.26
N PHE A 270 24.81 -19.30 53.83
CA PHE A 270 24.87 -19.91 55.16
C PHE A 270 25.87 -21.06 55.20
N ARG A 271 26.00 -21.84 54.11
CA ARG A 271 27.02 -22.90 53.96
C ARG A 271 28.39 -22.37 53.64
N GLN A 272 28.58 -21.08 53.49
CA GLN A 272 29.84 -20.41 53.08
C GLN A 272 30.37 -20.85 51.68
N GLU A 273 29.48 -21.35 50.82
CA GLU A 273 29.80 -21.78 49.47
C GLU A 273 29.80 -20.63 48.45
N ILE A 274 29.09 -19.53 48.74
CA ILE A 274 29.08 -18.31 47.94
C ILE A 274 29.27 -17.07 48.83
N SER A 275 29.82 -15.99 48.23
CA SER A 275 30.01 -14.71 48.91
C SER A 275 28.76 -13.83 48.86
N VAL A 276 28.69 -12.83 49.74
CA VAL A 276 27.60 -11.81 49.72
C VAL A 276 27.61 -11.03 48.42
N GLY A 277 28.78 -10.67 47.88
CA GLY A 277 28.88 -9.99 46.60
C GLY A 277 28.43 -10.86 45.43
N GLN A 278 28.70 -12.18 45.45
CA GLN A 278 28.17 -13.14 44.45
C GLN A 278 26.66 -13.21 44.49
N PHE A 279 26.06 -13.22 45.68
CA PHE A 279 24.62 -13.17 45.86
C PHE A 279 24.00 -11.92 45.21
N PHE A 280 24.55 -10.72 45.48
CA PHE A 280 24.08 -9.49 44.88
C PHE A 280 24.21 -9.48 43.36
N ALA A 281 25.35 -9.94 42.82
CA ALA A 281 25.54 -10.05 41.37
C ALA A 281 24.49 -10.98 40.73
N LEU A 282 24.28 -12.17 41.30
CA LEU A 282 23.30 -13.14 40.81
C LEU A 282 21.84 -12.64 40.96
N MET A 283 21.56 -11.87 42.01
CA MET A 283 20.24 -11.21 42.16
C MET A 283 19.97 -10.21 41.03
N ILE A 284 20.96 -9.38 40.68
CA ILE A 284 20.86 -8.46 39.55
C ILE A 284 20.74 -9.24 38.23
N TYR A 285 21.55 -10.28 38.03
CA TYR A 285 21.50 -11.11 36.81
C TYR A 285 20.18 -11.84 36.64
N SER A 286 19.45 -12.12 37.71
CA SER A 286 18.11 -12.71 37.59
C SER A 286 17.16 -11.87 36.71
N PHE A 287 17.29 -10.55 36.71
CA PHE A 287 16.48 -9.67 35.86
C PHE A 287 16.82 -9.84 34.37
N PHE A 288 18.07 -10.09 34.02
CA PHE A 288 18.49 -10.33 32.64
C PHE A 288 17.97 -11.66 32.07
N ILE A 289 17.54 -12.59 32.92
CA ILE A 289 16.89 -13.85 32.52
C ILE A 289 15.37 -13.67 32.46
N PHE A 290 14.78 -13.13 33.52
CA PHE A 290 13.30 -13.12 33.64
C PHE A 290 12.61 -12.07 32.77
N THR A 291 13.19 -10.88 32.57
CA THR A 291 12.58 -9.82 31.78
C THR A 291 12.38 -10.22 30.32
N PRO A 292 13.42 -10.74 29.60
CA PRO A 292 13.22 -11.19 28.23
C PRO A 292 12.23 -12.32 28.06
N LEU A 293 12.13 -13.22 29.05
CA LEU A 293 11.16 -14.33 29.00
C LEU A 293 9.73 -13.85 29.02
N GLN A 294 9.46 -12.72 29.69
CA GLN A 294 8.14 -12.08 29.67
C GLN A 294 7.81 -11.47 28.30
N GLU A 295 8.83 -10.97 27.58
CA GLU A 295 8.68 -10.36 26.24
C GLU A 295 8.59 -11.39 25.10
N LEU A 296 8.98 -12.65 25.31
CA LEU A 296 8.97 -13.67 24.25
C LEU A 296 7.58 -13.83 23.59
N GLY A 297 6.51 -13.73 24.34
CA GLY A 297 5.15 -13.80 23.80
C GLY A 297 4.87 -12.70 22.78
N ASN A 298 5.34 -11.50 23.07
CA ASN A 298 5.23 -10.33 22.19
C ASN A 298 6.06 -10.52 20.91
N VAL A 299 7.31 -10.97 21.06
CA VAL A 299 8.20 -11.22 19.91
C VAL A 299 7.65 -12.30 18.98
N ILE A 300 7.06 -13.37 19.52
CA ILE A 300 6.40 -14.41 18.72
C ILE A 300 5.21 -13.84 17.94
N ASN A 301 4.45 -12.93 18.53
CA ASN A 301 3.35 -12.27 17.83
C ASN A 301 3.86 -11.37 16.70
N ILE A 302 4.88 -10.55 16.94
CA ILE A 302 5.54 -9.73 15.93
C ILE A 302 6.07 -10.60 14.78
N TYR A 303 6.74 -11.71 15.09
CA TYR A 303 7.22 -12.65 14.07
C TYR A 303 6.07 -13.15 13.17
N ARG A 304 4.93 -13.57 13.76
CA ARG A 304 3.79 -14.09 12.99
C ARG A 304 3.09 -13.01 12.17
N GLU A 305 2.94 -11.80 12.72
CA GLU A 305 2.39 -10.67 11.96
C GLU A 305 3.28 -10.35 10.76
N THR A 306 4.59 -10.31 10.97
CA THR A 306 5.55 -10.08 9.90
C THR A 306 5.54 -11.19 8.85
N GLU A 307 5.42 -12.45 9.28
CA GLU A 307 5.32 -13.60 8.37
C GLU A 307 4.10 -13.49 7.44
N VAL A 308 2.93 -13.14 7.99
CA VAL A 308 1.70 -12.92 7.19
C VAL A 308 1.86 -11.72 6.25
N SER A 309 2.43 -10.61 6.73
CA SER A 309 2.66 -9.42 5.91
C SER A 309 3.65 -9.68 4.76
N LEU A 310 4.69 -10.48 5.01
CA LEU A 310 5.64 -10.91 3.98
C LEU A 310 4.97 -11.87 2.96
N GLN A 311 4.07 -12.74 3.40
CA GLN A 311 3.29 -13.61 2.49
C GLN A 311 2.39 -12.76 1.58
N ASN A 312 1.68 -11.77 2.13
CA ASN A 312 0.86 -10.86 1.33
C ASN A 312 1.71 -10.06 0.34
N PHE A 313 2.88 -9.60 0.76
CA PHE A 313 3.81 -8.90 -0.13
C PHE A 313 4.37 -9.82 -1.22
N GLN A 314 4.71 -11.07 -0.87
CA GLN A 314 5.14 -12.08 -1.83
C GLN A 314 4.04 -12.35 -2.87
N GLN A 315 2.77 -12.44 -2.46
CA GLN A 315 1.65 -12.61 -3.38
C GLN A 315 1.54 -11.46 -4.39
N ILE A 316 1.79 -10.21 -3.95
CA ILE A 316 1.84 -9.07 -4.88
C ILE A 316 2.97 -9.27 -5.90
N LEU A 317 4.18 -9.63 -5.44
CA LEU A 317 5.34 -9.82 -6.31
C LEU A 317 5.24 -11.05 -7.23
N ASP A 318 4.48 -12.07 -6.83
CA ASP A 318 4.25 -13.30 -7.61
C ASP A 318 3.14 -13.13 -8.65
N THR A 319 2.33 -12.05 -8.55
CA THR A 319 1.32 -11.75 -9.58
C THR A 319 2.03 -11.41 -10.89
N PRO A 320 1.71 -12.10 -12.00
CA PRO A 320 2.37 -11.86 -13.28
C PRO A 320 2.22 -10.41 -13.73
N ARG A 321 3.31 -9.82 -14.20
CA ARG A 321 3.30 -8.49 -14.81
C ARG A 321 2.60 -8.54 -16.16
N ASP A 322 2.21 -7.36 -16.64
CA ASP A 322 1.71 -7.21 -18.02
C ASP A 322 2.79 -7.73 -19.00
N PRO A 323 2.45 -8.68 -19.88
CA PRO A 323 3.44 -9.26 -20.79
C PRO A 323 3.95 -8.21 -21.75
N LYS A 324 5.28 -8.00 -21.76
CA LYS A 324 5.96 -7.15 -22.73
C LYS A 324 6.67 -8.03 -23.76
N PRO A 325 6.61 -7.70 -25.05
CA PRO A 325 7.35 -8.44 -26.06
C PRO A 325 8.86 -8.33 -25.81
N ALA A 326 9.59 -9.43 -26.03
CA ALA A 326 11.04 -9.47 -25.82
C ALA A 326 11.80 -8.63 -26.87
N ASP A 327 11.24 -8.54 -28.08
CA ASP A 327 11.76 -7.75 -29.20
C ASP A 327 10.59 -6.98 -29.83
N PRO A 328 10.24 -5.80 -29.27
CA PRO A 328 9.08 -5.05 -29.71
C PRO A 328 9.31 -4.42 -31.09
N GLU A 329 8.35 -4.59 -31.98
CA GLU A 329 8.32 -3.89 -33.26
C GLU A 329 7.92 -2.42 -33.03
N PRO A 330 8.71 -1.45 -33.55
CA PRO A 330 8.42 -0.05 -33.38
C PRO A 330 7.23 0.38 -34.26
N VAL A 331 6.28 1.09 -33.68
CA VAL A 331 5.24 1.81 -34.40
C VAL A 331 5.61 3.30 -34.40
N GLU A 332 6.39 3.75 -35.39
CA GLU A 332 6.86 5.15 -35.46
C GLU A 332 5.71 6.12 -35.69
N GLU A 333 4.88 5.86 -36.70
CA GLU A 333 3.64 6.60 -36.99
C GLU A 333 2.48 5.62 -37.07
N LEU A 334 1.36 5.92 -36.42
CA LEU A 334 0.15 5.10 -36.46
C LEU A 334 -0.70 5.50 -37.66
N MET A 335 -0.60 4.71 -38.73
CA MET A 335 -1.35 4.94 -39.97
C MET A 335 -2.65 4.16 -40.05
N THR A 336 -2.66 2.95 -39.49
CA THR A 336 -3.86 2.08 -39.50
C THR A 336 -4.06 1.35 -38.20
N LEU A 337 -5.31 1.18 -37.83
CA LEU A 337 -5.78 0.37 -36.71
C LEU A 337 -6.81 -0.63 -37.22
N GLN A 338 -6.62 -1.92 -36.91
CA GLN A 338 -7.52 -2.98 -37.38
C GLN A 338 -7.86 -3.92 -36.21
N PHE A 339 -9.10 -4.33 -36.14
CA PHE A 339 -9.60 -5.38 -35.27
C PHE A 339 -10.05 -6.53 -36.14
N GLU A 340 -9.49 -7.72 -35.94
CA GLU A 340 -9.78 -8.92 -36.69
C GLU A 340 -10.42 -9.96 -35.77
N ALA A 341 -11.75 -10.10 -35.86
CA ALA A 341 -12.55 -11.05 -35.08
C ALA A 341 -12.23 -11.04 -33.58
N VAL A 342 -12.07 -9.86 -32.99
CA VAL A 342 -11.64 -9.69 -31.59
C VAL A 342 -12.76 -10.08 -30.64
N SER A 343 -12.46 -11.03 -29.74
CA SER A 343 -13.35 -11.45 -28.68
C SER A 343 -12.70 -11.25 -27.32
N PHE A 344 -13.51 -10.84 -26.32
CA PHE A 344 -13.04 -10.58 -24.97
C PHE A 344 -14.03 -11.05 -23.90
N GLN A 345 -13.51 -11.52 -22.78
CA GLN A 345 -14.27 -11.97 -21.61
C GLN A 345 -13.62 -11.46 -20.32
N HIS A 346 -14.41 -10.82 -19.45
CA HIS A 346 -13.93 -10.45 -18.11
C HIS A 346 -13.68 -11.70 -17.27
N GLN A 347 -12.66 -11.68 -16.41
CA GLN A 347 -12.33 -12.81 -15.53
C GLN A 347 -13.46 -13.18 -14.57
N SER A 348 -14.26 -12.18 -14.15
CA SER A 348 -15.41 -12.33 -13.26
C SER A 348 -16.71 -12.80 -13.97
N SER A 349 -16.71 -12.91 -15.31
CA SER A 349 -17.91 -13.23 -16.11
C SER A 349 -17.75 -14.53 -16.85
N SER A 350 -18.84 -15.30 -16.98
CA SER A 350 -18.92 -16.50 -17.82
C SER A 350 -19.25 -16.19 -19.29
N CYS A 351 -19.72 -14.97 -19.59
CA CYS A 351 -20.12 -14.56 -20.94
C CYS A 351 -19.06 -13.67 -21.58
N LEU A 352 -18.96 -13.72 -22.92
CA LEU A 352 -18.17 -12.79 -23.71
C LEU A 352 -18.75 -11.37 -23.58
N ALA A 353 -17.88 -10.40 -23.33
CA ALA A 353 -18.25 -8.97 -23.34
C ALA A 353 -18.16 -8.39 -24.75
N LEU A 354 -17.26 -8.93 -25.58
CA LEU A 354 -17.17 -8.68 -27.02
C LEU A 354 -17.00 -10.02 -27.75
N ASP A 355 -17.62 -10.15 -28.91
CA ASP A 355 -17.69 -11.37 -29.69
C ASP A 355 -17.49 -11.07 -31.19
N GLU A 356 -16.34 -11.50 -31.73
CA GLU A 356 -15.96 -11.35 -33.14
C GLU A 356 -16.04 -9.91 -33.67
N ILE A 357 -15.56 -8.93 -32.92
CA ILE A 357 -15.51 -7.52 -33.35
C ILE A 357 -14.47 -7.35 -34.46
N GLY A 358 -14.91 -6.82 -35.60
CA GLY A 358 -14.05 -6.50 -36.74
C GLY A 358 -14.31 -5.11 -37.28
N PHE A 359 -13.27 -4.28 -37.39
CA PHE A 359 -13.30 -2.98 -38.06
C PHE A 359 -11.89 -2.52 -38.43
N SER A 360 -11.81 -1.51 -39.29
CA SER A 360 -10.55 -0.87 -39.67
C SER A 360 -10.70 0.64 -39.70
N ALA A 361 -9.63 1.35 -39.31
CA ALA A 361 -9.51 2.79 -39.34
C ALA A 361 -8.15 3.18 -39.94
N ALA A 362 -8.11 4.21 -40.74
CA ALA A 362 -6.91 4.83 -41.27
C ALA A 362 -6.72 6.23 -40.68
N ARG A 363 -5.49 6.76 -40.78
CA ARG A 363 -5.17 8.12 -40.37
C ARG A 363 -6.15 9.13 -41.00
N GLY A 364 -6.72 9.99 -40.18
CA GLY A 364 -7.73 10.97 -40.59
C GLY A 364 -9.18 10.47 -40.53
N ASP A 365 -9.41 9.15 -40.35
CA ASP A 365 -10.77 8.62 -40.20
C ASP A 365 -11.35 8.96 -38.82
N THR A 366 -12.63 9.34 -38.82
CA THR A 366 -13.44 9.46 -37.60
C THR A 366 -14.42 8.30 -37.53
N ILE A 367 -14.24 7.39 -36.60
CA ILE A 367 -15.08 6.22 -36.38
C ILE A 367 -15.87 6.36 -35.07
N ALA A 368 -17.14 6.04 -35.14
CA ALA A 368 -18.01 6.06 -33.97
C ALA A 368 -18.56 4.67 -33.61
N PHE A 369 -18.62 4.40 -32.31
CA PHE A 369 -19.29 3.23 -31.75
C PHE A 369 -20.49 3.67 -30.90
N VAL A 370 -21.67 3.15 -31.23
CA VAL A 370 -22.90 3.45 -30.53
C VAL A 370 -23.62 2.15 -30.15
N GLY A 371 -24.59 2.23 -29.26
CA GLY A 371 -25.37 1.06 -28.84
C GLY A 371 -25.95 1.23 -27.44
N PRO A 372 -26.84 0.35 -27.02
CA PRO A 372 -27.47 0.39 -25.70
C PRO A 372 -26.44 0.24 -24.58
N SER A 373 -26.86 0.59 -23.35
CA SER A 373 -26.01 0.35 -22.17
C SER A 373 -25.71 -1.14 -22.03
N GLY A 374 -24.45 -1.48 -21.69
CA GLY A 374 -24.01 -2.87 -21.60
C GLY A 374 -23.71 -3.55 -22.94
N ALA A 375 -23.70 -2.84 -24.07
CA ALA A 375 -23.36 -3.40 -25.38
C ALA A 375 -21.88 -3.76 -25.56
N GLY A 376 -21.00 -3.40 -24.62
CA GLY A 376 -19.55 -3.69 -24.66
C GLY A 376 -18.67 -2.50 -25.08
N LYS A 377 -19.24 -1.29 -25.23
CA LYS A 377 -18.50 -0.09 -25.71
C LYS A 377 -17.28 0.26 -24.85
N SER A 378 -17.42 0.35 -23.55
CA SER A 378 -16.29 0.67 -22.65
C SER A 378 -15.22 -0.46 -22.60
N THR A 379 -15.63 -1.71 -22.83
CA THR A 379 -14.71 -2.84 -22.99
C THR A 379 -13.90 -2.70 -24.29
N LEU A 380 -14.55 -2.27 -25.38
CA LEU A 380 -13.89 -2.00 -26.66
C LEU A 380 -12.82 -0.90 -26.51
N VAL A 381 -13.16 0.20 -25.79
CA VAL A 381 -12.18 1.27 -25.50
C VAL A 381 -10.95 0.74 -24.78
N LYS A 382 -11.14 -0.08 -23.74
CA LYS A 382 -10.03 -0.64 -22.96
C LYS A 382 -9.13 -1.56 -23.80
N LEU A 383 -9.68 -2.24 -24.80
CA LEU A 383 -8.91 -2.99 -25.79
C LEU A 383 -8.17 -2.06 -26.75
N LEU A 384 -8.83 -0.99 -27.24
CA LEU A 384 -8.24 0.02 -28.13
C LEU A 384 -6.99 0.69 -27.54
N VAL A 385 -7.05 1.03 -26.26
CA VAL A 385 -5.91 1.67 -25.56
C VAL A 385 -4.94 0.66 -24.94
N GLY A 386 -5.13 -0.63 -25.24
CA GLY A 386 -4.24 -1.71 -24.78
C GLY A 386 -4.29 -1.99 -23.27
N LEU A 387 -5.34 -1.57 -22.55
CA LEU A 387 -5.55 -1.93 -21.13
C LEU A 387 -6.00 -3.38 -20.97
N TYR A 388 -6.62 -3.94 -22.00
CA TYR A 388 -7.00 -5.35 -22.09
C TYR A 388 -6.31 -6.02 -23.26
N ALA A 389 -6.00 -7.31 -23.12
CA ALA A 389 -5.59 -8.16 -24.22
C ALA A 389 -6.81 -8.97 -24.74
N PRO A 390 -6.96 -9.17 -26.07
CA PRO A 390 -8.02 -9.98 -26.62
C PRO A 390 -7.90 -11.44 -26.19
N LYS A 391 -9.06 -12.12 -25.98
CA LYS A 391 -9.12 -13.55 -25.71
C LYS A 391 -8.96 -14.38 -26.98
N ALA A 392 -9.51 -13.87 -28.09
CA ALA A 392 -9.40 -14.43 -29.43
C ALA A 392 -9.42 -13.30 -30.45
N GLY A 393 -8.92 -13.55 -31.67
CA GLY A 393 -8.73 -12.54 -32.68
C GLY A 393 -7.48 -11.68 -32.43
N GLU A 394 -7.25 -10.68 -33.26
CA GLU A 394 -6.05 -9.84 -33.19
C GLU A 394 -6.38 -8.36 -33.35
N ILE A 395 -5.62 -7.53 -32.64
CA ILE A 395 -5.60 -6.07 -32.80
C ILE A 395 -4.30 -5.72 -33.50
N LEU A 396 -4.40 -5.07 -34.65
CA LEU A 396 -3.25 -4.74 -35.50
C LEU A 396 -3.03 -3.21 -35.54
N TYR A 397 -1.81 -2.79 -35.28
CA TYR A 397 -1.33 -1.42 -35.46
C TYR A 397 -0.37 -1.39 -36.65
N ASN A 398 -0.75 -0.75 -37.75
CA ASN A 398 -0.04 -0.79 -39.04
C ASN A 398 0.19 -2.23 -39.55
N GLY A 399 -0.74 -3.15 -39.29
CA GLY A 399 -0.60 -4.57 -39.60
C GLY A 399 0.28 -5.36 -38.63
N ILE A 400 0.83 -4.73 -37.58
CA ILE A 400 1.63 -5.40 -36.54
C ILE A 400 0.69 -5.82 -35.39
N PRO A 401 0.67 -7.11 -35.00
CA PRO A 401 -0.15 -7.58 -33.89
C PRO A 401 0.21 -6.93 -32.55
N SER A 402 -0.79 -6.60 -31.75
CA SER A 402 -0.62 -5.90 -30.46
C SER A 402 0.35 -6.59 -29.49
N HIS A 403 0.44 -7.92 -29.53
CA HIS A 403 1.36 -8.69 -28.69
C HIS A 403 2.85 -8.56 -29.09
N ARG A 404 3.14 -7.97 -30.27
CA ARG A 404 4.50 -7.67 -30.76
C ARG A 404 4.87 -6.19 -30.62
N VAL A 405 3.94 -5.33 -30.24
CA VAL A 405 4.14 -3.89 -30.06
C VAL A 405 4.42 -3.57 -28.59
N ASP A 406 5.33 -2.62 -28.31
CA ASP A 406 5.44 -2.02 -26.98
C ASP A 406 4.24 -1.08 -26.76
N LEU A 407 3.25 -1.58 -25.99
CA LEU A 407 2.03 -0.83 -25.70
C LEU A 407 2.28 0.41 -24.85
N ASP A 408 3.38 0.48 -24.07
CA ASP A 408 3.69 1.68 -23.28
C ASP A 408 4.12 2.83 -24.21
N LEU A 409 4.99 2.54 -25.20
CA LEU A 409 5.38 3.50 -26.23
C LEU A 409 4.21 3.88 -27.15
N LEU A 410 3.33 2.92 -27.46
CA LEU A 410 2.14 3.20 -28.25
C LEU A 410 1.18 4.14 -27.50
N ARG A 411 0.98 3.93 -26.19
CA ARG A 411 0.12 4.78 -25.35
C ARG A 411 0.59 6.24 -25.27
N GLU A 412 1.88 6.51 -25.50
CA GLU A 412 2.38 7.89 -25.63
C GLU A 412 1.78 8.62 -26.82
N LYS A 413 1.36 7.88 -27.87
CA LYS A 413 0.73 8.40 -29.09
C LYS A 413 -0.80 8.39 -29.04
N ILE A 414 -1.39 7.97 -27.92
CA ILE A 414 -2.84 7.91 -27.71
C ILE A 414 -3.26 9.07 -26.83
N GLY A 415 -4.20 9.88 -27.32
CA GLY A 415 -4.98 10.81 -26.52
C GLY A 415 -6.27 10.16 -26.08
N PHE A 416 -6.43 9.93 -24.77
CA PHE A 416 -7.59 9.25 -24.23
C PHE A 416 -8.38 10.17 -23.30
N VAL A 417 -9.64 10.42 -23.63
CA VAL A 417 -10.59 11.21 -22.85
C VAL A 417 -11.63 10.26 -22.27
N THR A 418 -11.56 10.03 -20.96
CA THR A 418 -12.42 9.08 -20.24
C THR A 418 -13.78 9.68 -19.91
N GLN A 419 -14.79 8.82 -19.71
CA GLN A 419 -16.14 9.19 -19.27
C GLN A 419 -16.10 9.94 -17.94
N ASP A 420 -15.45 9.37 -16.93
CA ASP A 420 -15.23 10.01 -15.63
C ASP A 420 -13.86 10.68 -15.61
N THR A 421 -13.84 11.97 -15.89
CA THR A 421 -12.60 12.75 -15.90
C THR A 421 -12.02 12.89 -14.49
N GLN A 422 -10.86 12.28 -14.27
CA GLN A 422 -10.11 12.43 -13.03
C GLN A 422 -9.07 13.55 -13.15
N LEU A 423 -9.11 14.49 -12.20
CA LEU A 423 -8.09 15.51 -12.04
C LEU A 423 -7.21 15.18 -10.84
N PHE A 424 -5.92 15.41 -10.98
CA PHE A 424 -5.00 15.35 -9.85
C PHE A 424 -5.11 16.65 -9.04
N SER A 425 -5.06 16.53 -7.70
CA SER A 425 -4.96 17.69 -6.83
C SER A 425 -3.66 18.44 -7.12
N GLY A 426 -3.77 19.72 -7.47
CA GLY A 426 -2.63 20.54 -7.87
C GLY A 426 -3.06 21.70 -8.77
N SER A 427 -2.11 22.35 -9.43
CA SER A 427 -2.37 23.44 -10.36
C SER A 427 -2.87 22.93 -11.73
N ILE A 428 -3.40 23.84 -12.56
CA ILE A 428 -3.72 23.54 -13.97
C ILE A 428 -2.45 23.09 -14.68
N ARG A 429 -1.31 23.75 -14.45
CA ARG A 429 0.02 23.40 -14.96
C ARG A 429 0.38 21.97 -14.61
N GLU A 430 0.36 21.59 -13.33
CA GLU A 430 0.72 20.25 -12.89
C GLU A 430 -0.17 19.18 -13.52
N ASN A 431 -1.45 19.49 -13.71
CA ASN A 431 -2.38 18.62 -14.39
C ASN A 431 -2.08 18.43 -15.89
N LEU A 432 -1.53 19.41 -16.57
CA LEU A 432 -1.09 19.32 -17.96
C LEU A 432 0.29 18.65 -18.07
N LEU A 433 1.26 19.09 -17.28
CA LEU A 433 2.62 18.52 -17.29
C LEU A 433 2.67 17.05 -16.84
N PHE A 434 1.62 16.56 -16.19
CA PHE A 434 1.49 15.13 -15.87
C PHE A 434 1.56 14.22 -17.11
N VAL A 435 1.05 14.68 -18.24
CA VAL A 435 1.03 13.90 -19.50
C VAL A 435 2.19 14.22 -20.44
N ASN A 436 2.78 15.42 -20.31
CA ASN A 436 3.97 15.84 -21.03
C ASN A 436 4.81 16.79 -20.15
N PRO A 437 5.80 16.27 -19.39
CA PRO A 437 6.63 17.05 -18.49
C PRO A 437 7.48 18.13 -19.16
N GLU A 438 7.77 17.98 -20.46
CA GLU A 438 8.62 18.88 -21.24
C GLU A 438 7.84 20.03 -21.93
N ALA A 439 6.50 20.04 -21.80
CA ALA A 439 5.66 21.02 -22.46
C ALA A 439 5.90 22.44 -21.93
N THR A 440 5.98 23.41 -22.84
CA THR A 440 6.11 24.82 -22.48
C THR A 440 4.77 25.45 -22.06
N ASP A 441 4.82 26.63 -21.43
CA ASP A 441 3.62 27.38 -21.04
C ASP A 441 2.77 27.75 -22.27
N GLU A 442 3.43 28.09 -23.38
CA GLU A 442 2.78 28.42 -24.64
C GLU A 442 2.00 27.22 -25.18
N GLU A 443 2.61 26.01 -25.20
CA GLU A 443 1.94 24.77 -25.62
C GLU A 443 0.77 24.43 -24.68
N CYS A 444 0.93 24.61 -23.36
CA CYS A 444 -0.15 24.44 -22.40
C CYS A 444 -1.33 25.38 -22.65
N MET A 445 -1.06 26.65 -22.95
CA MET A 445 -2.09 27.64 -23.26
C MET A 445 -2.77 27.35 -24.60
N GLU A 446 -2.01 26.93 -25.62
CA GLU A 446 -2.54 26.57 -26.92
C GLU A 446 -3.54 25.40 -26.83
N VAL A 447 -3.19 24.32 -26.15
CA VAL A 447 -4.11 23.18 -26.01
C VAL A 447 -5.34 23.51 -25.15
N LEU A 448 -5.22 24.41 -24.16
CA LEU A 448 -6.37 24.89 -23.40
C LEU A 448 -7.32 25.73 -24.27
N GLN A 449 -6.80 26.50 -25.22
CA GLN A 449 -7.60 27.23 -26.20
C GLN A 449 -8.27 26.27 -27.18
N GLN A 450 -7.53 25.30 -27.72
CA GLN A 450 -8.07 24.25 -28.62
C GLN A 450 -9.17 23.44 -27.94
N ALA A 451 -9.04 23.16 -26.63
CA ALA A 451 -10.05 22.51 -25.80
C ALA A 451 -11.19 23.44 -25.36
N ALA A 452 -11.22 24.70 -25.82
CA ALA A 452 -12.19 25.72 -25.44
C ALA A 452 -12.33 25.93 -23.92
N ALA A 453 -11.23 25.83 -23.17
CA ALA A 453 -11.22 25.94 -21.71
C ALA A 453 -11.26 27.40 -21.19
N HIS A 454 -11.90 28.32 -21.94
CA HIS A 454 -11.94 29.77 -21.63
C HIS A 454 -12.59 30.07 -20.29
N SER A 455 -13.65 29.33 -19.90
CA SER A 455 -14.33 29.54 -18.62
C SER A 455 -13.44 29.19 -17.42
N LEU A 456 -12.60 28.17 -17.54
CA LEU A 456 -11.61 27.82 -16.52
C LEU A 456 -10.50 28.88 -16.44
N LEU A 457 -9.96 29.32 -17.59
CA LEU A 457 -8.91 30.33 -17.66
C LEU A 457 -9.36 31.70 -17.14
N SER A 458 -10.61 32.09 -17.40
CA SER A 458 -11.16 33.38 -16.92
C SER A 458 -11.32 33.46 -15.40
N ARG A 459 -11.40 32.34 -14.71
CA ARG A 459 -11.48 32.23 -13.24
C ARG A 459 -10.14 31.88 -12.60
N ALA A 460 -9.10 31.71 -13.40
CA ALA A 460 -7.78 31.32 -12.97
C ALA A 460 -6.95 32.56 -12.56
N ASP A 461 -7.11 33.04 -11.32
CA ASP A 461 -6.44 34.26 -10.80
C ASP A 461 -4.91 34.23 -10.93
N ARG A 462 -4.31 33.04 -11.01
CA ARG A 462 -2.86 32.79 -11.15
C ARG A 462 -2.49 32.14 -12.48
N GLY A 463 -3.36 32.21 -13.51
CA GLY A 463 -3.15 31.54 -14.78
C GLY A 463 -2.97 30.03 -14.61
N LEU A 464 -1.93 29.45 -15.23
CA LEU A 464 -1.63 28.01 -15.14
C LEU A 464 -1.31 27.53 -13.71
N ASP A 465 -0.88 28.40 -12.79
CA ASP A 465 -0.54 28.05 -11.41
C ASP A 465 -1.74 28.09 -10.46
N THR A 466 -2.94 28.30 -10.99
CA THR A 466 -4.18 28.23 -10.21
C THR A 466 -4.43 26.81 -9.75
N LEU A 467 -4.57 26.63 -8.42
CA LEU A 467 -4.89 25.33 -7.80
C LEU A 467 -6.32 24.94 -8.10
N ILE A 468 -6.51 23.67 -8.51
CA ILE A 468 -7.81 23.06 -8.81
C ILE A 468 -7.99 21.76 -8.01
N GLY A 469 -9.23 21.39 -7.72
CA GLY A 469 -9.55 20.18 -6.96
C GLY A 469 -9.77 20.44 -5.47
N GLU A 470 -9.33 19.50 -4.61
CA GLU A 470 -9.49 19.66 -3.16
C GLU A 470 -8.68 20.85 -2.64
N GLY A 471 -9.37 21.85 -2.06
CA GLY A 471 -8.74 23.05 -1.53
C GLY A 471 -8.46 24.15 -2.55
N GLY A 472 -8.79 23.96 -3.84
CA GLY A 472 -8.62 24.93 -4.91
C GLY A 472 -9.95 25.39 -5.52
N VAL A 473 -9.87 25.98 -6.71
CA VAL A 473 -11.04 26.38 -7.49
C VAL A 473 -11.88 25.13 -7.83
N LYS A 474 -13.18 25.18 -7.52
CA LYS A 474 -14.10 24.12 -7.93
C LYS A 474 -14.26 24.15 -9.45
N VAL A 475 -13.94 23.03 -10.07
CA VAL A 475 -14.03 22.82 -11.52
C VAL A 475 -15.34 22.13 -11.83
N SER A 476 -16.14 22.70 -12.73
CA SER A 476 -17.38 22.11 -13.21
C SER A 476 -17.13 20.83 -14.04
N GLY A 477 -18.15 20.00 -14.26
CA GLY A 477 -18.03 18.80 -15.11
C GLY A 477 -17.51 19.12 -16.51
N GLY A 478 -18.03 20.17 -17.15
CA GLY A 478 -17.58 20.61 -18.47
C GLY A 478 -16.14 21.13 -18.49
N GLU A 479 -15.72 21.85 -17.45
CA GLU A 479 -14.32 22.32 -17.34
C GLU A 479 -13.34 21.17 -17.11
N LYS A 480 -13.73 20.15 -16.30
CA LYS A 480 -12.95 18.92 -16.15
C LYS A 480 -12.77 18.23 -17.49
N GLN A 481 -13.84 18.13 -18.26
CA GLN A 481 -13.83 17.50 -19.57
C GLN A 481 -12.92 18.26 -20.56
N ARG A 482 -13.02 19.60 -20.61
CA ARG A 482 -12.15 20.42 -21.46
C ARG A 482 -10.67 20.29 -21.06
N LEU A 483 -10.36 20.24 -19.76
CA LEU A 483 -9.00 20.00 -19.29
C LEU A 483 -8.50 18.58 -19.67
N SER A 484 -9.38 17.58 -19.67
CA SER A 484 -9.04 16.23 -20.15
C SER A 484 -8.76 16.21 -21.65
N ILE A 485 -9.54 16.96 -22.44
CA ILE A 485 -9.27 17.15 -23.88
C ILE A 485 -7.91 17.83 -24.08
N ALA A 486 -7.63 18.92 -23.34
CA ALA A 486 -6.34 19.62 -23.40
C ALA A 486 -5.17 18.68 -23.08
N ARG A 487 -5.30 17.82 -22.06
CA ARG A 487 -4.31 16.76 -21.73
C ARG A 487 -4.09 15.80 -22.90
N ALA A 488 -5.18 15.35 -23.54
CA ALA A 488 -5.09 14.45 -24.67
C ALA A 488 -4.37 15.09 -25.84
N LEU A 489 -4.63 16.38 -26.15
CA LEU A 489 -4.02 17.13 -27.23
C LEU A 489 -2.53 17.45 -26.99
N LEU A 490 -2.15 17.72 -25.74
CA LEU A 490 -0.77 18.05 -25.38
C LEU A 490 0.23 16.93 -25.70
N ARG A 491 -0.25 15.70 -25.85
CA ARG A 491 0.55 14.56 -26.32
C ARG A 491 0.76 14.52 -27.84
N ARG A 492 0.10 15.41 -28.61
CA ARG A 492 0.09 15.37 -30.09
C ARG A 492 -0.25 13.96 -30.59
N PRO A 493 -1.45 13.44 -30.25
CA PRO A 493 -1.78 12.05 -30.42
C PRO A 493 -1.99 11.69 -31.89
N GLN A 494 -1.69 10.44 -32.24
CA GLN A 494 -1.99 9.84 -33.53
C GLN A 494 -3.28 9.00 -33.50
N LEU A 495 -3.73 8.64 -32.30
CA LEU A 495 -5.03 8.04 -32.03
C LEU A 495 -5.73 8.83 -30.90
N LEU A 496 -6.89 9.39 -31.22
CA LEU A 496 -7.76 10.08 -30.25
C LEU A 496 -8.94 9.19 -29.92
N VAL A 497 -9.16 8.94 -28.64
CA VAL A 497 -10.28 8.13 -28.15
C VAL A 497 -11.11 8.94 -27.16
N PHE A 498 -12.39 9.14 -27.47
CA PHE A 498 -13.35 9.83 -26.62
C PHE A 498 -14.37 8.81 -26.11
N ASP A 499 -14.34 8.52 -24.80
CA ASP A 499 -15.29 7.60 -24.16
C ASP A 499 -16.38 8.40 -23.45
N GLU A 500 -17.57 8.47 -24.07
CA GLU A 500 -18.76 9.14 -23.54
C GLU A 500 -18.51 10.56 -22.99
N ALA A 501 -17.65 11.32 -23.67
CA ALA A 501 -17.14 12.60 -23.21
C ALA A 501 -18.22 13.68 -22.90
N THR A 502 -19.51 13.41 -23.12
CA THR A 502 -20.60 14.36 -22.92
C THR A 502 -21.73 13.85 -22.01
N SER A 503 -21.64 12.63 -21.47
CA SER A 503 -22.75 11.93 -20.81
C SER A 503 -23.28 12.59 -19.52
N SER A 504 -22.43 13.35 -18.81
CA SER A 504 -22.75 13.97 -17.51
C SER A 504 -22.98 15.48 -17.58
N LEU A 505 -23.15 16.06 -18.78
CA LEU A 505 -23.21 17.49 -19.01
C LEU A 505 -24.64 17.99 -19.32
N ASP A 506 -24.89 19.25 -19.00
CA ASP A 506 -26.09 19.95 -19.45
C ASP A 506 -26.05 20.16 -20.96
N SER A 507 -27.23 20.39 -21.57
CA SER A 507 -27.37 20.40 -23.03
C SER A 507 -26.56 21.50 -23.74
N LEU A 508 -26.31 22.66 -23.10
CA LEU A 508 -25.53 23.74 -23.69
C LEU A 508 -24.04 23.41 -23.67
N THR A 509 -23.55 22.97 -22.53
CA THR A 509 -22.14 22.55 -22.36
C THR A 509 -21.80 21.35 -23.24
N GLU A 510 -22.78 20.41 -23.42
CA GLU A 510 -22.66 19.28 -24.33
C GLU A 510 -22.47 19.71 -25.77
N GLU A 511 -23.28 20.63 -26.25
CA GLU A 511 -23.21 21.12 -27.64
C GLU A 511 -21.84 21.81 -27.90
N GLU A 512 -21.37 22.59 -26.95
CA GLU A 512 -20.07 23.22 -27.05
C GLU A 512 -18.93 22.19 -27.07
N ILE A 513 -18.95 21.19 -26.19
CA ILE A 513 -17.93 20.13 -26.15
C ILE A 513 -18.01 19.26 -27.42
N SER A 514 -19.20 18.93 -27.89
CA SER A 514 -19.38 18.20 -29.14
C SER A 514 -18.82 18.96 -30.34
N ARG A 515 -18.97 20.29 -30.34
CA ARG A 515 -18.33 21.16 -31.35
C ARG A 515 -16.81 21.13 -31.23
N THR A 516 -16.26 21.27 -30.01
CA THR A 516 -14.82 21.18 -29.76
C THR A 516 -14.25 19.83 -30.21
N ILE A 517 -14.90 18.71 -29.86
CA ILE A 517 -14.47 17.38 -30.32
C ILE A 517 -14.44 17.28 -31.83
N ARG A 518 -15.46 17.84 -32.51
CA ARG A 518 -15.53 17.86 -33.97
C ARG A 518 -14.40 18.69 -34.59
N GLU A 519 -14.16 19.89 -34.06
CA GLU A 519 -13.06 20.76 -34.52
C GLU A 519 -11.70 20.09 -34.32
N VAL A 520 -11.49 19.46 -33.16
CA VAL A 520 -10.28 18.69 -32.88
C VAL A 520 -10.14 17.50 -33.84
N ALA A 521 -11.19 16.71 -34.05
CA ALA A 521 -11.16 15.57 -34.97
C ALA A 521 -10.87 15.98 -36.42
N THR A 522 -11.40 17.13 -36.86
CA THR A 522 -11.20 17.63 -38.23
C THR A 522 -9.80 18.24 -38.45
N ASN A 523 -9.24 18.89 -37.40
CA ASN A 523 -7.96 19.58 -37.50
C ASN A 523 -6.74 18.68 -37.23
N GLN A 524 -6.96 17.52 -36.63
CA GLN A 524 -5.89 16.56 -36.33
C GLN A 524 -5.85 15.47 -37.43
N GLU A 525 -4.69 15.22 -37.99
CA GLU A 525 -4.46 14.07 -38.88
C GLU A 525 -4.33 12.76 -38.07
N ALA A 526 -5.21 12.55 -37.08
CA ALA A 526 -5.21 11.40 -36.19
C ALA A 526 -6.40 10.47 -36.51
N ILE A 527 -6.27 9.19 -36.16
CA ILE A 527 -7.43 8.29 -36.11
C ILE A 527 -8.27 8.73 -34.92
N THR A 528 -9.54 9.07 -35.15
CA THR A 528 -10.45 9.49 -34.08
C THR A 528 -11.53 8.44 -33.83
N ILE A 529 -11.61 7.95 -32.58
CA ILE A 529 -12.64 7.00 -32.14
C ILE A 529 -13.56 7.68 -31.14
N LEU A 530 -14.86 7.70 -31.48
CA LEU A 530 -15.91 8.29 -30.66
C LEU A 530 -16.80 7.19 -30.07
N ILE A 531 -16.88 7.10 -28.76
CA ILE A 531 -17.88 6.31 -28.08
C ILE A 531 -18.96 7.26 -27.56
N ALA A 532 -20.20 7.09 -28.01
CA ALA A 532 -21.25 7.99 -27.63
C ALA A 532 -22.54 7.29 -27.23
N HIS A 533 -23.19 7.83 -26.21
CA HIS A 533 -24.59 7.55 -25.87
C HIS A 533 -25.56 8.47 -26.65
N ARG A 534 -25.08 9.67 -27.05
CA ARG A 534 -25.86 10.64 -27.77
C ARG A 534 -25.47 10.65 -29.25
N LEU A 535 -26.43 10.32 -30.10
CA LEU A 535 -26.18 10.16 -31.52
C LEU A 535 -25.85 11.48 -32.23
N SER A 536 -26.21 12.62 -31.64
CA SER A 536 -25.88 13.96 -32.14
C SER A 536 -24.37 14.22 -32.21
N THR A 537 -23.57 13.59 -31.34
CA THR A 537 -22.11 13.75 -31.31
C THR A 537 -21.41 12.99 -32.43
N VAL A 538 -22.05 11.95 -32.98
CA VAL A 538 -21.41 11.01 -33.92
C VAL A 538 -21.95 11.11 -35.36
N MET A 539 -22.91 11.99 -35.63
CA MET A 539 -23.49 12.15 -36.98
C MET A 539 -22.49 12.49 -38.09
N HIS A 540 -21.37 13.10 -37.70
CA HIS A 540 -20.31 13.53 -38.63
C HIS A 540 -19.20 12.48 -38.82
N ALA A 541 -19.29 11.34 -38.12
CA ALA A 541 -18.32 10.27 -38.26
C ALA A 541 -18.37 9.67 -39.66
N ASP A 542 -17.18 9.33 -40.19
CA ASP A 542 -17.06 8.71 -41.52
C ASP A 542 -17.71 7.33 -41.56
N ARG A 543 -17.66 6.65 -40.42
CA ARG A 543 -18.29 5.35 -40.22
C ARG A 543 -18.81 5.17 -38.80
N ILE A 544 -20.03 4.72 -38.64
CA ILE A 544 -20.69 4.41 -37.37
C ILE A 544 -20.88 2.92 -37.29
N TYR A 545 -20.45 2.30 -36.19
CA TYR A 545 -20.67 0.90 -35.84
C TYR A 545 -21.68 0.82 -34.70
N VAL A 546 -22.71 0.01 -34.86
CA VAL A 546 -23.76 -0.20 -33.85
C VAL A 546 -23.47 -1.51 -33.12
N LEU A 547 -23.22 -1.43 -31.84
CA LEU A 547 -22.98 -2.59 -30.99
C LEU A 547 -24.25 -3.01 -30.26
N GLU A 548 -24.55 -4.31 -30.28
CA GLU A 548 -25.55 -4.94 -29.44
C GLU A 548 -25.02 -6.27 -28.89
N ARG A 549 -25.10 -6.45 -27.56
CA ARG A 549 -24.67 -7.68 -26.87
C ARG A 549 -23.27 -8.17 -27.26
N GLY A 550 -22.34 -7.23 -27.40
CA GLY A 550 -20.93 -7.54 -27.70
C GLY A 550 -20.62 -7.79 -29.18
N ARG A 551 -21.60 -7.60 -30.11
CA ARG A 551 -21.39 -7.78 -31.54
C ARG A 551 -21.73 -6.51 -32.32
N ILE A 552 -21.10 -6.30 -33.48
CA ILE A 552 -21.48 -5.25 -34.43
C ILE A 552 -22.68 -5.78 -35.23
N VAL A 553 -23.83 -5.10 -35.11
CA VAL A 553 -25.07 -5.50 -35.78
C VAL A 553 -25.38 -4.64 -37.01
N GLU A 554 -24.91 -3.37 -37.02
CA GLU A 554 -25.10 -2.44 -38.14
C GLU A 554 -23.82 -1.61 -38.29
N PHE A 555 -23.51 -1.20 -39.49
CA PHE A 555 -22.44 -0.23 -39.77
C PHE A 555 -22.77 0.58 -41.03
N GLY A 556 -22.30 1.82 -41.07
CA GLY A 556 -22.51 2.72 -42.21
C GLY A 556 -22.36 4.19 -41.81
N ARG A 557 -22.67 5.09 -42.69
CA ARG A 557 -22.82 6.52 -42.42
C ARG A 557 -24.15 6.82 -41.73
N HIS A 558 -24.27 7.96 -41.08
CA HIS A 558 -25.48 8.40 -40.40
C HIS A 558 -26.74 8.30 -41.32
N SER A 559 -26.68 8.82 -42.55
CA SER A 559 -27.77 8.77 -43.52
C SER A 559 -28.13 7.33 -43.90
N GLU A 560 -27.15 6.48 -44.15
CA GLU A 560 -27.36 5.08 -44.55
C GLU A 560 -28.05 4.28 -43.43
N LEU A 561 -27.61 4.49 -42.18
CA LEU A 561 -28.20 3.82 -41.01
C LEU A 561 -29.63 4.30 -40.72
N LEU A 562 -29.95 5.56 -41.01
CA LEU A 562 -31.34 6.05 -40.92
C LEU A 562 -32.23 5.39 -41.95
N ASP A 563 -31.73 5.19 -43.19
CA ASP A 563 -32.48 4.55 -44.28
C ASP A 563 -32.72 3.04 -44.04
N GLN A 564 -31.77 2.37 -43.38
CA GLN A 564 -31.87 0.96 -42.99
C GLN A 564 -33.00 0.68 -41.97
N LYS A 565 -33.45 1.70 -41.20
CA LYS A 565 -34.48 1.61 -40.18
C LYS A 565 -34.25 0.53 -39.11
N GLY A 566 -33.01 0.23 -38.81
CA GLY A 566 -32.59 -0.76 -37.83
C GLY A 566 -32.48 -0.20 -36.40
N LEU A 567 -31.57 -0.78 -35.59
CA LEU A 567 -31.35 -0.40 -34.21
C LEU A 567 -30.88 1.07 -34.08
N TYR A 568 -30.02 1.52 -34.99
CA TYR A 568 -29.54 2.92 -35.00
C TYR A 568 -30.71 3.89 -35.19
N TYR A 569 -31.61 3.61 -36.14
CA TYR A 569 -32.80 4.43 -36.39
C TYR A 569 -33.73 4.47 -35.17
N ALA A 570 -33.94 3.32 -34.53
CA ALA A 570 -34.77 3.24 -33.32
C ALA A 570 -34.20 4.12 -32.19
N MET A 571 -32.88 4.04 -31.95
CA MET A 571 -32.17 4.88 -30.96
C MET A 571 -32.25 6.37 -31.33
N TRP A 572 -32.05 6.70 -32.60
CA TRP A 572 -32.14 8.08 -33.10
C TRP A 572 -33.55 8.67 -32.88
N ARG A 573 -34.59 7.94 -33.24
CA ARG A 573 -35.97 8.38 -33.04
C ARG A 573 -36.31 8.62 -31.57
N GLN A 574 -35.84 7.79 -30.70
CA GLN A 574 -36.02 7.98 -29.26
C GLN A 574 -35.39 9.30 -28.79
N GLN A 575 -34.16 9.58 -29.21
CA GLN A 575 -33.45 10.80 -28.82
C GLN A 575 -34.01 12.08 -29.44
N VAL A 576 -34.48 12.02 -30.70
CA VAL A 576 -35.14 13.16 -31.36
C VAL A 576 -36.51 13.41 -30.76
N GLY A 577 -37.31 12.37 -30.47
CA GLY A 577 -38.60 12.48 -29.83
C GLY A 577 -38.53 13.08 -28.42
N GLU A 578 -37.51 12.75 -27.65
CA GLU A 578 -37.24 13.40 -26.37
C GLU A 578 -36.91 14.90 -26.51
N ARG A 579 -36.12 15.28 -27.54
CA ARG A 579 -35.80 16.70 -27.81
C ARG A 579 -37.02 17.52 -28.20
N GLU A 580 -37.89 16.97 -29.05
CA GLU A 580 -39.14 17.65 -29.41
C GLU A 580 -40.08 17.81 -28.20
N ALA A 581 -40.15 16.82 -27.33
CA ALA A 581 -40.97 16.89 -26.11
C ALA A 581 -40.46 17.96 -25.13
N VAL A 582 -39.12 18.07 -24.96
CA VAL A 582 -38.49 19.11 -24.12
C VAL A 582 -38.66 20.51 -24.73
N ALA A 583 -38.52 20.65 -26.04
CA ALA A 583 -38.72 21.93 -26.75
C ALA A 583 -40.20 22.41 -26.71
N GLN A 584 -41.16 21.49 -26.57
CA GLN A 584 -42.61 21.83 -26.46
C GLN A 584 -43.08 22.03 -25.01
N GLY A 585 -42.18 22.04 -24.02
CA GLY A 585 -42.47 22.35 -22.62
C GLY A 585 -43.42 21.36 -21.92
N LYS A 586 -43.39 20.09 -22.29
CA LYS A 586 -44.10 19.01 -21.63
C LYS A 586 -43.22 18.17 -20.74
#